data_8b5bc11b3c124318a5d8e7976d398e1b
#
_entry.id   8b5bc11b3c124318a5d8e7976d398e1b
#
_cell.length_a   1.000
_cell.length_b   1.000
_cell.length_c   1.000
_cell.angle_alpha   90.00
_cell.angle_beta   90.00
_cell.angle_gamma   90.00
#
_symmetry.space_group_name_H-M   'P 1'
#
loop_
_entity.id
_entity.type
_entity.pdbx_description
1 polymer ?
#
loop_
_entity_poly.entity_id
_entity_poly.type
_entity_poly.pdbx_seq_one_letter_code
_entity_poly.pdbx_strand_id
1 'polypeptide(L)'
;MDSNNIPQQWSKCLLKDVSFVNLMMRRIYNVLIIANPYDAFMLEDDGRVEEKIYNEYMELGLRYPPMFTQVSTIEEAESVLSTTKIDLVICMPGNADNDAFDVARNVKASFPDIHCVVLTPFSHGITKRMRNEDLSIFDYVFCWLGNTNLILSIIKLIEDKMNLEHDIEEAGVQMILLVEDSIRFYSSILPNLYGYLLLQSQRFSTEALNRHAATLRMRGRPKVVLARNYEEAMDLYDRYHGNTLGVISDVRFPMHGEKDPEAGLKLLRKIRSRDEYIPLILQSAETINREKAEAEHFRFVDKNSKTMNLDLRKIMEEHMGFGDFIFRDPKTHEEVMRVSTRKELHASTFKI
;
A
#
# COMPACT_ATOMS: atom_id res chain seq x y z
N MET A 1 -3.22 40.92 -20.16
CA MET A 1 -4.40 40.06 -20.35
C MET A 1 -5.03 39.94 -18.98
N ASP A 2 -6.26 40.43 -18.87
CA ASP A 2 -6.95 40.56 -17.59
C ASP A 2 -7.09 39.22 -16.89
N SER A 3 -6.59 39.16 -15.66
CA SER A 3 -6.67 38.01 -14.75
C SER A 3 -8.08 37.62 -14.32
N ASN A 4 -9.12 38.29 -14.87
CA ASN A 4 -10.52 38.11 -14.48
C ASN A 4 -11.36 37.28 -15.45
N ASN A 5 -10.75 36.64 -16.44
CA ASN A 5 -11.50 35.88 -17.46
C ASN A 5 -11.14 34.39 -17.51
N ILE A 6 -10.88 33.81 -16.36
CA ILE A 6 -10.84 32.34 -16.23
C ILE A 6 -12.30 31.87 -16.29
N PRO A 7 -12.71 31.04 -17.27
CA PRO A 7 -14.06 30.54 -17.33
C PRO A 7 -14.47 29.92 -15.99
N GLN A 8 -15.65 30.23 -15.49
CA GLN A 8 -16.19 29.70 -14.21
C GLN A 8 -16.15 28.16 -14.11
N GLN A 9 -16.04 27.48 -15.25
CA GLN A 9 -15.87 26.04 -15.37
C GLN A 9 -14.44 25.59 -14.98
N TRP A 10 -13.44 26.45 -15.09
CA TRP A 10 -12.04 26.15 -14.75
C TRP A 10 -11.73 26.45 -13.28
N SER A 11 -12.49 27.35 -12.66
CA SER A 11 -12.41 27.57 -11.20
C SER A 11 -12.92 26.36 -10.38
N LYS A 12 -13.68 25.46 -11.02
CA LYS A 12 -14.07 24.17 -10.41
C LYS A 12 -13.05 23.07 -10.57
N CYS A 13 -12.09 23.24 -11.49
CA CYS A 13 -10.93 22.35 -11.68
C CYS A 13 -9.71 22.82 -10.87
N LEU A 14 -9.66 24.09 -10.47
CA LEU A 14 -8.74 24.55 -9.45
C LEU A 14 -9.16 23.84 -8.17
N LEU A 15 -8.28 23.03 -7.63
CA LEU A 15 -8.44 22.30 -6.37
C LEU A 15 -9.39 23.09 -5.46
N LYS A 16 -10.56 22.53 -5.13
CA LYS A 16 -11.19 22.86 -3.87
C LYS A 16 -10.03 22.87 -2.88
N ASP A 17 -9.96 23.86 -1.99
CA ASP A 17 -9.05 23.82 -0.85
C ASP A 17 -9.31 22.52 -0.08
N VAL A 18 -8.75 21.44 -0.60
CA VAL A 18 -8.86 20.12 0.01
C VAL A 18 -8.04 20.24 1.26
N SER A 19 -8.72 20.22 2.38
CA SER A 19 -8.08 20.28 3.67
C SER A 19 -7.37 18.95 3.90
N PHE A 20 -6.14 18.80 3.38
CA PHE A 20 -5.27 17.65 3.69
C PHE A 20 -5.05 17.46 5.20
N VAL A 21 -5.50 18.41 6.02
CA VAL A 21 -5.44 18.34 7.49
C VAL A 21 -6.25 17.14 8.00
N ASN A 22 -7.38 16.84 7.39
CA ASN A 22 -8.27 15.78 7.82
C ASN A 22 -7.90 14.39 7.26
N LEU A 23 -6.88 14.30 6.40
CA LEU A 23 -6.45 13.03 5.85
C LEU A 23 -5.50 12.29 6.80
N MET A 24 -5.46 10.96 6.66
CA MET A 24 -4.59 10.10 7.46
C MET A 24 -4.80 10.33 8.98
N MET A 25 -6.06 10.38 9.40
CA MET A 25 -6.41 10.63 10.80
C MET A 25 -6.05 9.44 11.70
N ARG A 26 -6.11 8.24 11.17
CA ARG A 26 -5.73 7.01 11.89
C ARG A 26 -4.30 6.65 11.54
N ARG A 27 -3.44 6.55 12.56
CA ARG A 27 -2.01 6.27 12.40
C ARG A 27 -1.55 5.25 13.41
N ILE A 28 -0.48 4.57 13.05
CA ILE A 28 0.24 3.66 13.94
C ILE A 28 1.32 4.46 14.68
N TYR A 29 1.12 4.65 15.97
CA TYR A 29 2.08 5.32 16.87
C TYR A 29 2.86 4.32 17.71
N ASN A 30 2.22 3.25 18.16
CA ASN A 30 2.81 2.26 19.03
C ASN A 30 2.69 0.86 18.42
N VAL A 31 3.82 0.23 18.21
CA VAL A 31 3.95 -1.12 17.66
C VAL A 31 4.49 -2.03 18.74
N LEU A 32 3.74 -3.10 19.05
CA LEU A 32 4.19 -4.18 19.92
C LEU A 32 4.73 -5.32 19.05
N ILE A 33 5.99 -5.67 19.22
CA ILE A 33 6.62 -6.84 18.58
C ILE A 33 6.68 -7.96 19.61
N ILE A 34 6.05 -9.08 19.30
CA ILE A 34 6.07 -10.30 20.11
C ILE A 34 6.96 -11.30 19.38
N ALA A 35 8.16 -11.52 19.90
CA ALA A 35 9.17 -12.35 19.28
C ALA A 35 9.99 -13.07 20.34
N ASN A 36 10.42 -14.32 20.05
CA ASN A 36 11.40 -14.96 20.92
C ASN A 36 12.76 -14.22 20.86
N PRO A 37 13.63 -14.43 21.83
CA PRO A 37 14.91 -13.69 21.90
C PRO A 37 15.79 -13.81 20.65
N TYR A 38 15.72 -14.92 19.92
CA TYR A 38 16.48 -15.12 18.67
C TYR A 38 15.92 -14.27 17.51
N ASP A 39 14.60 -14.35 17.30
CA ASP A 39 13.95 -13.56 16.22
C ASP A 39 14.03 -12.06 16.53
N ALA A 40 13.94 -11.70 17.80
CA ALA A 40 14.17 -10.37 18.30
C ALA A 40 15.56 -9.85 17.97
N PHE A 41 16.58 -10.65 18.28
CA PHE A 41 17.98 -10.36 17.96
C PHE A 41 18.18 -10.18 16.45
N MET A 42 17.56 -11.02 15.63
CA MET A 42 17.61 -10.90 14.16
C MET A 42 17.03 -9.56 13.66
N LEU A 43 15.97 -9.08 14.27
CA LEU A 43 15.41 -7.76 13.91
C LEU A 43 16.32 -6.61 14.35
N GLU A 44 16.99 -6.73 15.50
CA GLU A 44 17.89 -5.70 16.04
C GLU A 44 19.25 -5.71 15.36
N ASP A 45 19.88 -6.88 15.19
CA ASP A 45 21.24 -7.02 14.68
C ASP A 45 21.31 -6.85 13.15
N ASP A 46 20.42 -7.52 12.42
CA ASP A 46 20.35 -7.38 10.96
C ASP A 46 19.74 -6.05 10.53
N GLY A 47 18.91 -5.46 11.37
CA GLY A 47 18.03 -4.40 10.92
C GLY A 47 18.13 -3.09 11.67
N ARG A 48 18.47 -3.06 12.95
CA ARG A 48 18.24 -1.87 13.79
C ARG A 48 16.90 -1.22 13.40
N VAL A 49 15.83 -2.02 13.50
CA VAL A 49 14.53 -1.70 12.90
C VAL A 49 14.07 -0.32 13.31
N GLU A 50 14.17 0.01 14.60
CA GLU A 50 13.73 1.31 15.12
C GLU A 50 14.54 2.47 14.54
N GLU A 51 15.88 2.36 14.52
CA GLU A 51 16.76 3.39 13.96
C GLU A 51 16.52 3.60 12.46
N LYS A 52 16.37 2.51 11.70
CA LYS A 52 16.12 2.59 10.26
C LYS A 52 14.74 3.17 9.95
N ILE A 53 13.71 2.76 10.66
CA ILE A 53 12.36 3.34 10.51
C ILE A 53 12.39 4.83 10.87
N TYR A 54 13.07 5.22 11.96
CA TYR A 54 13.23 6.62 12.32
C TYR A 54 13.91 7.41 11.19
N ASN A 55 15.02 6.90 10.65
CA ASN A 55 15.76 7.54 9.56
C ASN A 55 14.91 7.66 8.29
N GLU A 56 14.20 6.61 7.89
CA GLU A 56 13.27 6.63 6.75
C GLU A 56 12.17 7.70 6.94
N TYR A 57 11.59 7.80 8.15
CA TYR A 57 10.62 8.84 8.44
C TYR A 57 11.21 10.24 8.30
N MET A 58 12.45 10.45 8.76
CA MET A 58 13.15 11.73 8.64
C MET A 58 13.48 12.06 7.18
N GLU A 59 14.04 11.11 6.42
CA GLU A 59 14.39 11.27 5.01
C GLU A 59 13.18 11.57 4.14
N LEU A 60 12.06 10.87 4.39
CA LEU A 60 10.81 11.06 3.67
C LEU A 60 9.98 12.25 4.17
N GLY A 61 10.45 12.97 5.20
CA GLY A 61 9.72 14.08 5.79
C GLY A 61 8.40 13.68 6.46
N LEU A 62 8.27 12.41 6.86
CA LEU A 62 7.12 11.90 7.60
C LEU A 62 7.21 12.35 9.06
N ARG A 63 6.06 12.67 9.65
CA ARG A 63 5.98 13.04 11.08
C ARG A 63 5.60 11.84 11.92
N TYR A 64 6.09 11.84 13.16
CA TYR A 64 5.74 10.87 14.20
C TYR A 64 6.10 9.43 13.80
N PRO A 65 7.41 9.10 13.78
CA PRO A 65 7.84 7.72 13.64
C PRO A 65 7.23 6.89 14.77
N PRO A 66 6.79 5.65 14.49
CA PRO A 66 6.22 4.78 15.49
C PRO A 66 7.25 4.38 16.55
N MET A 67 6.78 4.21 17.77
CA MET A 67 7.57 3.64 18.87
C MET A 67 7.40 2.12 18.88
N PHE A 68 8.47 1.41 19.07
CA PHE A 68 8.49 -0.04 19.13
C PHE A 68 8.69 -0.50 20.56
N THR A 69 7.85 -1.43 21.00
CA THR A 69 8.01 -2.16 22.25
C THR A 69 8.15 -3.63 21.91
N GLN A 70 9.18 -4.28 22.42
CA GLN A 70 9.43 -5.68 22.17
C GLN A 70 9.26 -6.49 23.45
N VAL A 71 8.58 -7.63 23.32
CA VAL A 71 8.34 -8.59 24.40
C VAL A 71 8.55 -10.01 23.90
N SER A 72 8.82 -10.92 24.83
CA SER A 72 9.10 -12.31 24.50
C SER A 72 8.08 -13.30 25.05
N THR A 73 7.23 -12.87 25.98
CA THR A 73 6.22 -13.71 26.62
C THR A 73 4.81 -13.13 26.48
N ILE A 74 3.82 -13.99 26.70
CA ILE A 74 2.40 -13.60 26.70
C ILE A 74 2.13 -12.63 27.85
N GLU A 75 2.65 -12.91 29.02
CA GLU A 75 2.45 -12.12 30.23
C GLU A 75 3.02 -10.69 30.07
N GLU A 76 4.20 -10.58 29.45
CA GLU A 76 4.77 -9.28 29.10
C GLU A 76 3.89 -8.52 28.10
N ALA A 77 3.37 -9.23 27.07
CA ALA A 77 2.49 -8.63 26.07
C ALA A 77 1.18 -8.13 26.72
N GLU A 78 0.55 -8.91 27.58
CA GLU A 78 -0.66 -8.52 28.32
C GLU A 78 -0.40 -7.32 29.24
N SER A 79 0.76 -7.29 29.90
CA SER A 79 1.17 -6.17 30.75
C SER A 79 1.31 -4.88 29.94
N VAL A 80 1.96 -4.94 28.78
CA VAL A 80 2.12 -3.77 27.88
C VAL A 80 0.75 -3.33 27.34
N LEU A 81 -0.06 -4.26 26.86
CA LEU A 81 -1.39 -3.97 26.31
C LEU A 81 -2.36 -3.37 27.33
N SER A 82 -2.18 -3.70 28.63
CA SER A 82 -3.01 -3.14 29.72
C SER A 82 -2.59 -1.74 30.14
N THR A 83 -1.34 -1.34 29.88
CA THR A 83 -0.76 -0.07 30.33
C THR A 83 -0.54 0.94 29.22
N THR A 84 -0.35 0.47 27.99
CA THR A 84 -0.02 1.29 26.83
C THR A 84 -1.00 1.05 25.70
N LYS A 85 -1.50 2.13 25.08
CA LYS A 85 -2.31 1.99 23.87
C LYS A 85 -1.41 1.52 22.73
N ILE A 86 -1.61 0.29 22.30
CA ILE A 86 -0.95 -0.31 21.13
C ILE A 86 -1.88 -0.20 19.91
N ASP A 87 -1.33 0.20 18.77
CA ASP A 87 -2.08 0.36 17.51
C ASP A 87 -1.85 -0.83 16.56
N LEU A 88 -0.69 -1.48 16.66
CA LEU A 88 -0.33 -2.63 15.81
C LEU A 88 0.48 -3.65 16.62
N VAL A 89 0.10 -4.91 16.52
CA VAL A 89 0.85 -6.05 17.05
C VAL A 89 1.48 -6.82 15.90
N ILE A 90 2.79 -7.03 15.97
CA ILE A 90 3.55 -7.86 15.03
C ILE A 90 4.00 -9.12 15.78
N CYS A 91 3.42 -10.27 15.43
CA CYS A 91 3.75 -11.56 16.02
C CYS A 91 4.77 -12.31 15.17
N MET A 92 5.88 -12.75 15.75
CA MET A 92 6.85 -13.60 15.09
C MET A 92 6.75 -15.02 15.65
N PRO A 93 6.32 -16.01 14.84
CA PRO A 93 6.16 -17.39 15.29
C PRO A 93 7.53 -18.01 15.61
N GLY A 94 7.76 -18.33 16.86
CA GLY A 94 8.95 -19.06 17.30
C GLY A 94 8.84 -20.58 17.13
N ASN A 95 9.94 -21.27 17.35
CA ASN A 95 9.96 -22.73 17.42
C ASN A 95 9.56 -23.19 18.83
N ALA A 96 8.37 -23.73 19.00
CA ALA A 96 7.89 -24.67 19.98
C ALA A 96 7.22 -24.20 21.30
N ASP A 97 7.66 -23.16 22.02
CA ASP A 97 7.14 -22.94 23.38
C ASP A 97 6.27 -21.69 23.59
N ASN A 98 6.38 -20.70 22.72
CA ASN A 98 5.47 -19.53 22.67
C ASN A 98 4.93 -19.39 21.26
N ASP A 99 3.70 -19.90 21.09
CA ASP A 99 3.06 -19.86 19.79
C ASP A 99 2.54 -18.45 19.50
N ALA A 100 3.15 -17.77 18.53
CA ALA A 100 2.68 -16.46 18.09
C ALA A 100 1.20 -16.47 17.67
N PHE A 101 0.69 -17.62 17.22
CA PHE A 101 -0.73 -17.77 16.87
C PHE A 101 -1.60 -17.80 18.14
N ASP A 102 -1.17 -18.46 19.20
CA ASP A 102 -1.89 -18.46 20.48
C ASP A 102 -1.86 -17.06 21.11
N VAL A 103 -0.71 -16.40 21.07
CA VAL A 103 -0.59 -15.03 21.55
C VAL A 103 -1.53 -14.10 20.78
N ALA A 104 -1.54 -14.18 19.47
CA ALA A 104 -2.42 -13.35 18.64
C ALA A 104 -3.90 -13.64 18.89
N ARG A 105 -4.27 -14.91 19.10
CA ARG A 105 -5.65 -15.29 19.49
C ARG A 105 -6.05 -14.63 20.80
N ASN A 106 -5.19 -14.69 21.80
CA ASN A 106 -5.44 -14.08 23.12
C ASN A 106 -5.52 -12.56 23.02
N VAL A 107 -4.61 -11.94 22.28
CA VAL A 107 -4.64 -10.49 22.02
C VAL A 107 -5.95 -10.09 21.32
N LYS A 108 -6.34 -10.79 20.27
CA LYS A 108 -7.59 -10.49 19.54
C LYS A 108 -8.85 -10.77 20.37
N ALA A 109 -8.83 -11.77 21.25
CA ALA A 109 -9.95 -12.05 22.15
C ALA A 109 -10.14 -10.92 23.18
N SER A 110 -9.05 -10.35 23.70
CA SER A 110 -9.07 -9.27 24.69
C SER A 110 -9.19 -7.88 24.06
N PHE A 111 -8.65 -7.69 22.85
CA PHE A 111 -8.57 -6.43 22.14
C PHE A 111 -8.93 -6.62 20.65
N PRO A 112 -10.21 -6.81 20.30
CA PRO A 112 -10.65 -7.17 18.94
C PRO A 112 -10.30 -6.12 17.88
N ASP A 113 -10.21 -4.85 18.25
CA ASP A 113 -9.94 -3.73 17.34
C ASP A 113 -8.44 -3.52 17.04
N ILE A 114 -7.53 -4.18 17.78
CA ILE A 114 -6.10 -4.07 17.53
C ILE A 114 -5.74 -4.76 16.20
N HIS A 115 -5.00 -4.05 15.35
CA HIS A 115 -4.42 -4.66 14.17
C HIS A 115 -3.33 -5.66 14.56
N CYS A 116 -3.41 -6.86 13.98
CA CYS A 116 -2.47 -7.93 14.25
C CYS A 116 -1.95 -8.55 12.97
N VAL A 117 -0.64 -8.59 12.81
CA VAL A 117 0.03 -9.21 11.68
C VAL A 117 1.03 -10.28 12.14
N VAL A 118 1.21 -11.28 11.30
CA VAL A 118 2.29 -12.27 11.47
C VAL A 118 3.46 -11.88 10.60
N LEU A 119 4.65 -11.85 11.19
CA LEU A 119 5.90 -11.71 10.48
C LEU A 119 6.70 -13.02 10.65
N THR A 120 6.79 -13.82 9.59
CA THR A 120 7.40 -15.15 9.67
C THR A 120 8.72 -15.20 8.92
N PRO A 121 9.77 -15.82 9.47
CA PRO A 121 10.94 -16.17 8.67
C PRO A 121 10.54 -17.19 7.60
N PHE A 122 11.22 -17.14 6.45
CA PHE A 122 10.95 -18.08 5.37
C PHE A 122 11.48 -19.46 5.71
N SER A 123 10.64 -20.32 6.29
CA SER A 123 10.99 -21.71 6.58
C SER A 123 9.89 -22.68 6.15
N HIS A 124 10.29 -23.88 5.70
CA HIS A 124 9.36 -24.94 5.32
C HIS A 124 8.44 -25.38 6.49
N GLY A 125 8.98 -25.40 7.70
CA GLY A 125 8.21 -25.76 8.91
C GLY A 125 7.04 -24.84 9.17
N ILE A 126 7.29 -23.54 9.12
CA ILE A 126 6.28 -22.51 9.34
C ILE A 126 5.25 -22.50 8.19
N THR A 127 5.68 -22.64 6.95
CA THR A 127 4.76 -22.72 5.81
C THR A 127 3.78 -23.92 5.93
N LYS A 128 4.28 -25.06 6.39
CA LYS A 128 3.43 -26.25 6.65
C LYS A 128 2.44 -26.01 7.77
N ARG A 129 2.89 -25.35 8.85
CA ARG A 129 2.05 -25.01 9.99
C ARG A 129 0.95 -24.02 9.61
N MET A 130 1.30 -22.95 8.90
CA MET A 130 0.34 -21.94 8.42
C MET A 130 -0.80 -22.49 7.56
N ARG A 131 -0.60 -23.64 6.90
CA ARG A 131 -1.67 -24.31 6.14
C ARG A 131 -2.76 -24.92 7.02
N ASN A 132 -2.45 -25.20 8.28
CA ASN A 132 -3.34 -25.84 9.23
C ASN A 132 -3.91 -24.87 10.29
N GLU A 133 -3.45 -23.62 10.27
CA GLU A 133 -3.88 -22.58 11.21
C GLU A 133 -4.97 -21.71 10.61
N ASP A 134 -5.88 -21.24 11.45
CA ASP A 134 -6.83 -20.20 11.07
C ASP A 134 -6.13 -18.85 11.03
N LEU A 135 -5.87 -18.38 9.82
CA LEU A 135 -5.21 -17.10 9.58
C LEU A 135 -6.20 -15.92 9.53
N SER A 136 -7.50 -16.15 9.68
CA SER A 136 -8.53 -15.11 9.59
C SER A 136 -8.45 -14.06 10.70
N ILE A 137 -7.84 -14.42 11.82
CA ILE A 137 -7.61 -13.52 12.96
C ILE A 137 -6.56 -12.44 12.68
N PHE A 138 -5.70 -12.65 11.68
CA PHE A 138 -4.67 -11.69 11.31
C PHE A 138 -5.15 -10.80 10.17
N ASP A 139 -4.81 -9.51 10.25
CA ASP A 139 -5.00 -8.61 9.12
C ASP A 139 -4.20 -9.09 7.91
N TYR A 140 -2.91 -9.40 8.14
CA TYR A 140 -2.01 -9.93 7.12
C TYR A 140 -0.95 -10.86 7.72
N VAL A 141 -0.35 -11.66 6.86
CA VAL A 141 0.83 -12.48 7.16
C VAL A 141 1.96 -12.02 6.25
N PHE A 142 3.14 -11.76 6.77
CA PHE A 142 4.31 -11.33 5.99
C PHE A 142 5.47 -12.31 6.15
N CYS A 143 6.33 -12.33 5.14
CA CYS A 143 7.58 -13.09 5.15
C CYS A 143 8.75 -12.14 5.35
N TRP A 144 9.52 -12.34 6.43
CA TRP A 144 10.76 -11.60 6.67
C TRP A 144 11.84 -12.05 5.69
N LEU A 145 12.32 -11.13 4.88
CA LEU A 145 13.33 -11.35 3.84
C LEU A 145 14.63 -10.54 4.12
N GLY A 146 14.85 -10.14 5.38
CA GLY A 146 16.01 -9.32 5.76
C GLY A 146 15.91 -7.85 5.34
N ASN A 147 14.70 -7.37 4.96
CA ASN A 147 14.49 -6.01 4.51
C ASN A 147 13.64 -5.21 5.52
N THR A 148 14.26 -4.28 6.21
CA THR A 148 13.62 -3.42 7.23
C THR A 148 12.50 -2.55 6.66
N ASN A 149 12.57 -2.19 5.36
CA ASN A 149 11.51 -1.43 4.71
C ASN A 149 10.19 -2.22 4.62
N LEU A 150 10.22 -3.53 4.88
CA LEU A 150 9.00 -4.32 5.04
C LEU A 150 8.19 -3.87 6.25
N ILE A 151 8.83 -3.55 7.37
CA ILE A 151 8.14 -3.05 8.58
C ILE A 151 7.46 -1.71 8.28
N LEU A 152 8.16 -0.79 7.61
CA LEU A 152 7.55 0.46 7.14
C LEU A 152 6.34 0.18 6.24
N SER A 153 6.46 -0.77 5.33
CA SER A 153 5.37 -1.13 4.41
C SER A 153 4.17 -1.74 5.11
N ILE A 154 4.40 -2.57 6.13
CA ILE A 154 3.34 -3.13 6.99
C ILE A 154 2.57 -1.99 7.67
N ILE A 155 3.29 -1.07 8.31
CA ILE A 155 2.69 0.09 8.97
C ILE A 155 1.86 0.91 7.98
N LYS A 156 2.42 1.24 6.81
CA LYS A 156 1.73 2.03 5.79
C LYS A 156 0.53 1.30 5.18
N LEU A 157 0.59 -0.02 4.99
CA LEU A 157 -0.53 -0.82 4.48
C LEU A 157 -1.70 -0.82 5.47
N ILE A 158 -1.43 -0.96 6.76
CA ILE A 158 -2.46 -0.88 7.81
C ILE A 158 -3.04 0.54 7.89
N GLU A 159 -2.18 1.57 7.88
CA GLU A 159 -2.63 2.97 7.85
C GLU A 159 -3.51 3.26 6.61
N ASP A 160 -3.13 2.76 5.44
CA ASP A 160 -3.90 2.91 4.21
C ASP A 160 -5.27 2.25 4.32
N LYS A 161 -5.32 1.01 4.83
CA LYS A 161 -6.57 0.28 5.08
C LYS A 161 -7.50 1.03 6.04
N MET A 162 -6.95 1.57 7.15
CA MET A 162 -7.74 2.31 8.14
C MET A 162 -8.34 3.62 7.63
N ASN A 163 -7.65 4.28 6.69
CA ASN A 163 -8.02 5.61 6.23
C ASN A 163 -8.65 5.64 4.83
N LEU A 164 -8.71 4.50 4.13
CA LEU A 164 -9.10 4.46 2.72
C LEU A 164 -10.45 5.12 2.45
N GLU A 165 -11.49 4.65 3.12
CA GLU A 165 -12.85 5.14 2.94
C GLU A 165 -12.96 6.63 3.27
N HIS A 166 -12.51 7.02 4.45
CA HIS A 166 -12.51 8.40 4.90
C HIS A 166 -11.75 9.33 3.94
N ASP A 167 -10.53 8.96 3.54
CA ASP A 167 -9.68 9.82 2.73
C ASP A 167 -10.20 9.92 1.28
N ILE A 168 -10.88 8.90 0.77
CA ILE A 168 -11.57 8.95 -0.53
C ILE A 168 -12.78 9.89 -0.44
N GLU A 169 -13.60 9.79 0.59
CA GLU A 169 -14.80 10.63 0.76
C GLU A 169 -14.42 12.09 0.98
N GLU A 170 -13.42 12.36 1.83
CA GLU A 170 -13.01 13.71 2.20
C GLU A 170 -12.32 14.45 1.05
N ALA A 171 -11.42 13.78 0.33
CA ALA A 171 -10.54 14.45 -0.62
C ALA A 171 -10.40 13.76 -2.00
N GLY A 172 -11.14 12.67 -2.24
CA GLY A 172 -11.00 11.93 -3.48
C GLY A 172 -9.61 11.28 -3.64
N VAL A 173 -8.98 10.87 -2.54
CA VAL A 173 -7.66 10.25 -2.58
C VAL A 173 -7.70 9.00 -3.46
N GLN A 174 -6.68 8.81 -4.26
CA GLN A 174 -6.59 7.67 -5.18
C GLN A 174 -6.08 6.42 -4.46
N MET A 175 -6.42 5.24 -5.00
CA MET A 175 -5.88 3.98 -4.54
C MET A 175 -5.23 3.17 -5.67
N ILE A 176 -4.25 2.36 -5.31
CA ILE A 176 -3.65 1.32 -6.15
C ILE A 176 -4.10 -0.02 -5.59
N LEU A 177 -4.79 -0.80 -6.41
CA LEU A 177 -5.21 -2.15 -6.05
C LEU A 177 -4.10 -3.15 -6.42
N LEU A 178 -3.49 -3.76 -5.41
CA LEU A 178 -2.54 -4.86 -5.55
C LEU A 178 -3.25 -6.18 -5.28
N VAL A 179 -3.23 -7.10 -6.24
CA VAL A 179 -3.87 -8.43 -6.10
C VAL A 179 -2.79 -9.50 -6.13
N GLU A 180 -2.56 -10.13 -4.99
CA GLU A 180 -1.49 -11.12 -4.80
C GLU A 180 -1.80 -12.03 -3.60
N ASP A 181 -1.88 -13.34 -3.80
CA ASP A 181 -2.13 -14.32 -2.73
C ASP A 181 -0.83 -14.86 -2.10
N SER A 182 0.29 -14.72 -2.78
CA SER A 182 1.56 -15.24 -2.31
C SER A 182 2.22 -14.31 -1.29
N ILE A 183 2.27 -14.77 -0.05
CA ILE A 183 2.90 -14.06 1.07
C ILE A 183 4.32 -13.60 0.71
N ARG A 184 5.11 -14.46 0.08
CA ARG A 184 6.47 -14.13 -0.34
C ARG A 184 6.52 -12.99 -1.35
N PHE A 185 5.62 -13.01 -2.35
CA PHE A 185 5.64 -12.01 -3.40
C PHE A 185 5.16 -10.65 -2.92
N TYR A 186 4.03 -10.57 -2.20
CA TYR A 186 3.61 -9.26 -1.72
C TYR A 186 4.55 -8.70 -0.65
N SER A 187 5.19 -9.54 0.19
CA SER A 187 6.23 -9.09 1.13
C SER A 187 7.47 -8.53 0.43
N SER A 188 7.77 -9.00 -0.79
CA SER A 188 8.88 -8.51 -1.62
C SER A 188 8.53 -7.23 -2.40
N ILE A 189 7.29 -7.11 -2.88
CA ILE A 189 6.85 -6.00 -3.72
C ILE A 189 6.54 -4.75 -2.89
N LEU A 190 5.85 -4.89 -1.77
CA LEU A 190 5.37 -3.77 -0.95
C LEU A 190 6.47 -2.79 -0.52
N PRO A 191 7.67 -3.23 -0.08
CA PRO A 191 8.75 -2.31 0.26
C PRO A 191 9.16 -1.39 -0.90
N ASN A 192 9.24 -1.93 -2.10
CA ASN A 192 9.60 -1.16 -3.28
C ASN A 192 8.45 -0.24 -3.73
N LEU A 193 7.22 -0.73 -3.66
CA LEU A 193 6.03 0.03 -4.01
C LEU A 193 5.86 1.23 -3.08
N TYR A 194 5.93 1.03 -1.75
CA TYR A 194 5.85 2.13 -0.79
C TYR A 194 7.04 3.08 -0.87
N GLY A 195 8.26 2.55 -1.01
CA GLY A 195 9.46 3.39 -1.20
C GLY A 195 9.30 4.32 -2.40
N TYR A 196 8.79 3.79 -3.52
CA TYR A 196 8.52 4.58 -4.71
C TYR A 196 7.41 5.62 -4.48
N LEU A 197 6.27 5.22 -3.93
CA LEU A 197 5.14 6.11 -3.66
C LEU A 197 5.50 7.27 -2.73
N LEU A 198 6.23 6.97 -1.65
CA LEU A 198 6.65 7.96 -0.67
C LEU A 198 7.65 8.96 -1.27
N LEU A 199 8.63 8.48 -2.04
CA LEU A 199 9.59 9.35 -2.75
C LEU A 199 8.90 10.26 -3.77
N GLN A 200 7.94 9.74 -4.54
CA GLN A 200 7.21 10.56 -5.51
C GLN A 200 6.36 11.60 -4.80
N SER A 201 5.65 11.21 -3.75
CA SER A 201 4.84 12.15 -2.97
C SER A 201 5.69 13.24 -2.33
N GLN A 202 6.90 12.90 -1.88
CA GLN A 202 7.86 13.87 -1.35
C GLN A 202 8.31 14.87 -2.44
N ARG A 203 8.62 14.39 -3.64
CA ARG A 203 9.01 15.26 -4.78
C ARG A 203 7.90 16.25 -5.10
N PHE A 204 6.66 15.80 -5.20
CA PHE A 204 5.52 16.70 -5.42
C PHE A 204 5.26 17.63 -4.25
N SER A 205 5.60 17.23 -3.03
CA SER A 205 5.47 18.08 -1.86
C SER A 205 6.47 19.24 -1.83
N THR A 206 7.62 19.10 -2.52
CA THR A 206 8.62 20.18 -2.60
C THR A 206 8.13 21.41 -3.36
N GLU A 207 7.11 21.25 -4.21
CA GLU A 207 6.44 22.36 -4.89
C GLU A 207 5.49 23.16 -3.95
N ALA A 208 5.30 22.72 -2.72
CA ALA A 208 4.47 23.42 -1.76
C ALA A 208 5.15 24.68 -1.22
N LEU A 209 4.35 25.69 -0.92
CA LEU A 209 4.80 27.02 -0.45
C LEU A 209 5.59 26.97 0.86
N ASN A 210 5.39 25.95 1.69
CA ASN A 210 6.08 25.79 2.97
C ASN A 210 6.10 24.32 3.43
N ARG A 211 6.92 24.01 4.45
CA ARG A 211 7.06 22.65 5.01
C ARG A 211 5.74 22.08 5.56
N HIS A 212 4.87 22.91 6.08
CA HIS A 212 3.58 22.44 6.60
C HIS A 212 2.69 21.96 5.45
N ALA A 213 2.54 22.76 4.40
CA ALA A 213 1.79 22.37 3.20
C ALA A 213 2.40 21.12 2.53
N ALA A 214 3.74 21.03 2.49
CA ALA A 214 4.43 19.83 1.98
C ALA A 214 4.03 18.57 2.77
N THR A 215 4.07 18.64 4.10
CA THR A 215 3.67 17.50 4.94
C THR A 215 2.19 17.13 4.76
N LEU A 216 1.32 18.10 4.58
CA LEU A 216 -0.09 17.85 4.34
C LEU A 216 -0.31 17.17 2.99
N ARG A 217 0.37 17.59 1.93
CA ARG A 217 0.30 16.94 0.61
C ARG A 217 0.71 15.47 0.66
N MET A 218 1.68 15.09 1.49
CA MET A 218 2.06 13.70 1.70
C MET A 218 0.91 12.81 2.22
N ARG A 219 -0.08 13.38 2.89
CA ARG A 219 -1.27 12.64 3.36
C ARG A 219 -2.21 12.26 2.22
N GLY A 220 -2.25 13.07 1.16
CA GLY A 220 -3.04 12.84 -0.05
C GLY A 220 -2.40 11.86 -1.04
N ARG A 221 -1.31 11.18 -0.68
CA ARG A 221 -0.69 10.18 -1.54
C ARG A 221 -1.66 9.04 -1.88
N PRO A 222 -1.49 8.38 -3.03
CA PRO A 222 -2.26 7.19 -3.34
C PRO A 222 -2.12 6.13 -2.24
N LYS A 223 -3.23 5.50 -1.87
CA LYS A 223 -3.27 4.39 -0.92
C LYS A 223 -2.99 3.08 -1.63
N VAL A 224 -2.30 2.17 -0.97
CA VAL A 224 -2.15 0.80 -1.47
C VAL A 224 -3.13 -0.10 -0.75
N VAL A 225 -3.88 -0.88 -1.52
CA VAL A 225 -4.83 -1.86 -0.98
C VAL A 225 -4.47 -3.23 -1.52
N LEU A 226 -4.25 -4.18 -0.63
CA LEU A 226 -3.90 -5.55 -0.97
C LEU A 226 -5.15 -6.44 -0.91
N ALA A 227 -5.48 -7.07 -2.02
CA ALA A 227 -6.47 -8.15 -2.13
C ALA A 227 -5.77 -9.49 -2.36
N ARG A 228 -6.30 -10.57 -1.77
CA ARG A 228 -5.69 -11.90 -1.83
C ARG A 228 -6.51 -12.90 -2.66
N ASN A 229 -7.67 -12.51 -3.12
CA ASN A 229 -8.57 -13.31 -3.96
C ASN A 229 -9.39 -12.41 -4.90
N TYR A 230 -10.10 -13.04 -5.83
CA TYR A 230 -10.89 -12.37 -6.85
C TYR A 230 -12.04 -11.54 -6.25
N GLU A 231 -12.75 -12.11 -5.29
CA GLU A 231 -13.93 -11.50 -4.67
C GLU A 231 -13.55 -10.24 -3.90
N GLU A 232 -12.48 -10.31 -3.11
CA GLU A 232 -11.94 -9.16 -2.38
C GLU A 232 -11.48 -8.05 -3.34
N ALA A 233 -10.79 -8.44 -4.43
CA ALA A 233 -10.35 -7.48 -5.44
C ALA A 233 -11.52 -6.78 -6.15
N MET A 234 -12.56 -7.54 -6.50
CA MET A 234 -13.74 -6.99 -7.16
C MET A 234 -14.57 -6.12 -6.22
N ASP A 235 -14.74 -6.52 -4.95
CA ASP A 235 -15.46 -5.72 -3.96
C ASP A 235 -14.77 -4.36 -3.74
N LEU A 236 -13.46 -4.35 -3.59
CA LEU A 236 -12.66 -3.11 -3.47
C LEU A 236 -12.77 -2.24 -4.73
N TYR A 237 -12.66 -2.86 -5.91
CA TYR A 237 -12.81 -2.12 -7.15
C TYR A 237 -14.22 -1.56 -7.32
N ASP A 238 -15.25 -2.34 -7.03
CA ASP A 238 -16.66 -1.91 -7.16
C ASP A 238 -16.97 -0.73 -6.26
N ARG A 239 -16.45 -0.71 -5.02
CA ARG A 239 -16.63 0.42 -4.09
C ARG A 239 -15.88 1.68 -4.52
N TYR A 240 -14.65 1.52 -5.03
CA TYR A 240 -13.72 2.63 -5.22
C TYR A 240 -13.25 2.83 -6.66
N HIS A 241 -13.99 2.31 -7.66
CA HIS A 241 -13.58 2.38 -9.07
C HIS A 241 -13.29 3.80 -9.55
N GLY A 242 -14.05 4.81 -9.10
CA GLY A 242 -13.83 6.21 -9.45
C GLY A 242 -12.52 6.80 -8.91
N ASN A 243 -11.92 6.15 -7.90
CA ASN A 243 -10.69 6.56 -7.25
C ASN A 243 -9.55 5.55 -7.44
N THR A 244 -9.76 4.50 -8.24
CA THR A 244 -8.72 3.52 -8.55
C THR A 244 -7.76 4.09 -9.58
N LEU A 245 -6.52 4.33 -9.15
CA LEU A 245 -5.43 4.85 -10.00
C LEU A 245 -4.92 3.81 -10.99
N GLY A 246 -4.88 2.56 -10.56
CA GLY A 246 -4.45 1.42 -11.36
C GLY A 246 -4.53 0.12 -10.59
N VAL A 247 -4.39 -0.99 -11.32
CA VAL A 247 -4.43 -2.34 -10.76
C VAL A 247 -3.16 -3.09 -11.11
N ILE A 248 -2.54 -3.69 -10.11
CA ILE A 248 -1.38 -4.58 -10.23
C ILE A 248 -1.84 -5.97 -9.79
N SER A 249 -1.90 -6.92 -10.71
CA SER A 249 -2.46 -8.24 -10.42
C SER A 249 -1.50 -9.38 -10.76
N ASP A 250 -1.39 -10.35 -9.87
CA ASP A 250 -0.89 -11.66 -10.23
C ASP A 250 -1.83 -12.33 -11.24
N VAL A 251 -1.34 -13.38 -11.91
CA VAL A 251 -2.16 -14.19 -12.84
C VAL A 251 -2.99 -15.22 -12.12
N ARG A 252 -2.45 -15.84 -11.07
CA ARG A 252 -3.01 -17.04 -10.44
C ARG A 252 -3.23 -16.90 -8.95
N PHE A 253 -4.47 -16.67 -8.56
CA PHE A 253 -4.91 -16.57 -7.17
C PHE A 253 -6.31 -17.19 -6.97
N PRO A 254 -6.82 -17.30 -5.73
CA PRO A 254 -8.13 -17.89 -5.47
C PRO A 254 -9.28 -17.11 -6.11
N MET A 255 -10.19 -17.85 -6.75
CA MET A 255 -11.48 -17.40 -7.27
C MET A 255 -12.52 -18.44 -6.88
N HIS A 256 -13.60 -18.04 -6.22
CA HIS A 256 -14.62 -18.93 -5.65
C HIS A 256 -14.06 -20.00 -4.70
N GLY A 257 -13.03 -19.62 -3.94
CA GLY A 257 -12.39 -20.50 -2.96
C GLY A 257 -11.34 -21.46 -3.55
N GLU A 258 -11.19 -21.54 -4.86
CA GLU A 258 -10.22 -22.40 -5.54
C GLU A 258 -9.19 -21.59 -6.32
N LYS A 259 -7.96 -22.11 -6.40
CA LYS A 259 -6.87 -21.42 -7.14
C LYS A 259 -7.11 -21.51 -8.64
N ASP A 260 -7.44 -20.39 -9.26
CA ASP A 260 -7.70 -20.28 -10.70
C ASP A 260 -6.43 -19.82 -11.45
N PRO A 261 -5.98 -20.55 -12.50
CA PRO A 261 -4.76 -20.22 -13.23
C PRO A 261 -4.84 -18.94 -14.08
N GLU A 262 -6.04 -18.41 -14.29
CA GLU A 262 -6.29 -17.20 -15.09
C GLU A 262 -7.11 -16.15 -14.34
N ALA A 263 -7.20 -16.24 -13.01
CA ALA A 263 -7.97 -15.30 -12.19
C ALA A 263 -7.61 -13.84 -12.49
N GLY A 264 -6.32 -13.52 -12.60
CA GLY A 264 -5.83 -12.18 -12.90
C GLY A 264 -6.26 -11.69 -14.28
N LEU A 265 -6.19 -12.53 -15.30
CA LEU A 265 -6.68 -12.16 -16.64
C LEU A 265 -8.19 -11.90 -16.62
N LYS A 266 -8.97 -12.75 -15.94
CA LYS A 266 -10.42 -12.59 -15.80
C LYS A 266 -10.75 -11.29 -15.05
N LEU A 267 -10.01 -10.99 -13.97
CA LEU A 267 -10.14 -9.75 -13.21
C LEU A 267 -9.87 -8.54 -14.08
N LEU A 268 -8.71 -8.49 -14.74
CA LEU A 268 -8.31 -7.34 -15.54
C LEU A 268 -9.24 -7.12 -16.75
N ARG A 269 -9.73 -8.19 -17.40
CA ARG A 269 -10.77 -8.09 -18.45
C ARG A 269 -12.06 -7.48 -17.91
N LYS A 270 -12.50 -7.94 -16.74
CA LYS A 270 -13.71 -7.39 -16.10
C LYS A 270 -13.58 -5.92 -15.78
N ILE A 271 -12.43 -5.50 -15.25
CA ILE A 271 -12.14 -4.10 -14.96
C ILE A 271 -12.06 -3.29 -16.26
N ARG A 272 -11.33 -3.80 -17.30
CA ARG A 272 -11.22 -3.14 -18.60
C ARG A 272 -12.57 -2.92 -19.29
N SER A 273 -13.51 -3.83 -19.12
CA SER A 273 -14.87 -3.69 -19.66
C SER A 273 -15.68 -2.56 -19.04
N ARG A 274 -15.28 -2.06 -17.86
CA ARG A 274 -15.92 -0.97 -17.14
C ARG A 274 -15.17 0.36 -17.23
N ASP A 275 -13.85 0.28 -17.33
CA ASP A 275 -12.96 1.43 -17.49
C ASP A 275 -11.88 1.10 -18.54
N GLU A 276 -12.07 1.67 -19.72
CA GLU A 276 -11.19 1.45 -20.87
C GLU A 276 -9.77 1.99 -20.64
N TYR A 277 -9.60 3.00 -19.79
CA TYR A 277 -8.35 3.74 -19.68
C TYR A 277 -7.55 3.45 -18.42
N ILE A 278 -8.09 2.67 -17.49
CA ILE A 278 -7.37 2.38 -16.24
C ILE A 278 -6.08 1.61 -16.52
N PRO A 279 -4.93 2.01 -15.94
CA PRO A 279 -3.70 1.24 -16.03
C PRO A 279 -3.85 -0.13 -15.39
N LEU A 280 -3.65 -1.18 -16.20
CA LEU A 280 -3.73 -2.56 -15.77
C LEU A 280 -2.38 -3.23 -15.98
N ILE A 281 -1.80 -3.75 -14.88
CA ILE A 281 -0.50 -4.40 -14.86
C ILE A 281 -0.69 -5.86 -14.45
N LEU A 282 -0.27 -6.77 -15.30
CA LEU A 282 -0.25 -8.20 -15.01
C LEU A 282 1.16 -8.61 -14.59
N GLN A 283 1.28 -9.29 -13.48
CA GLN A 283 2.55 -9.86 -13.00
C GLN A 283 2.53 -11.37 -13.09
N SER A 284 3.62 -11.98 -13.55
CA SER A 284 3.75 -13.43 -13.56
C SER A 284 5.21 -13.88 -13.49
N ALA A 285 5.44 -15.05 -12.90
CA ALA A 285 6.70 -15.75 -12.99
C ALA A 285 6.83 -16.58 -14.29
N GLU A 286 5.72 -16.77 -15.02
CA GLU A 286 5.65 -17.54 -16.24
C GLU A 286 5.64 -16.62 -17.47
N THR A 287 6.66 -16.71 -18.30
CA THR A 287 6.84 -15.82 -19.47
C THR A 287 5.74 -15.99 -20.53
N ILE A 288 5.09 -17.14 -20.59
CA ILE A 288 3.95 -17.38 -21.51
C ILE A 288 2.78 -16.42 -21.26
N ASN A 289 2.65 -15.90 -20.04
CA ASN A 289 1.62 -14.92 -19.69
C ASN A 289 1.89 -13.54 -20.26
N ARG A 290 3.13 -13.26 -20.72
CA ARG A 290 3.47 -12.02 -21.44
C ARG A 290 2.68 -11.90 -22.74
N GLU A 291 2.65 -12.95 -23.55
CA GLU A 291 1.93 -12.95 -24.84
C GLU A 291 0.43 -12.74 -24.62
N LYS A 292 -0.14 -13.34 -23.56
CA LYS A 292 -1.55 -13.15 -23.19
C LYS A 292 -1.82 -11.69 -22.74
N ALA A 293 -0.91 -11.11 -21.96
CA ALA A 293 -1.05 -9.72 -21.50
C ALA A 293 -0.96 -8.73 -22.67
N GLU A 294 0.01 -8.92 -23.57
CA GLU A 294 0.23 -8.07 -24.74
C GLU A 294 -0.96 -8.13 -25.72
N ALA A 295 -1.52 -9.33 -25.94
CA ALA A 295 -2.70 -9.52 -26.79
C ALA A 295 -3.94 -8.76 -26.27
N GLU A 296 -4.02 -8.52 -24.98
CA GLU A 296 -5.11 -7.80 -24.31
C GLU A 296 -4.74 -6.37 -23.90
N HIS A 297 -3.58 -5.87 -24.36
CA HIS A 297 -3.05 -4.54 -24.06
C HIS A 297 -2.87 -4.27 -22.55
N PHE A 298 -2.60 -5.30 -21.76
CA PHE A 298 -2.15 -5.16 -20.37
C PHE A 298 -0.63 -4.96 -20.34
N ARG A 299 -0.16 -4.19 -19.38
CA ARG A 299 1.28 -4.09 -19.09
C ARG A 299 1.74 -5.34 -18.37
N PHE A 300 2.91 -5.86 -18.72
CA PHE A 300 3.43 -7.09 -18.15
C PHE A 300 4.71 -6.85 -17.34
N VAL A 301 4.77 -7.45 -16.15
CA VAL A 301 5.97 -7.46 -15.30
C VAL A 301 6.35 -8.91 -15.00
N ASP A 302 7.59 -9.27 -15.30
CA ASP A 302 8.14 -10.59 -15.02
C ASP A 302 8.65 -10.64 -13.56
N LYS A 303 8.00 -11.46 -12.72
CA LYS A 303 8.37 -11.64 -11.30
C LYS A 303 9.76 -12.24 -11.10
N ASN A 304 10.31 -12.93 -12.09
CA ASN A 304 11.64 -13.53 -12.05
C ASN A 304 12.73 -12.60 -12.60
N SER A 305 12.35 -11.46 -13.17
CA SER A 305 13.31 -10.50 -13.69
C SER A 305 14.11 -9.84 -12.57
N LYS A 306 15.43 -9.72 -12.77
CA LYS A 306 16.29 -8.94 -11.87
C LYS A 306 15.92 -7.45 -11.85
N THR A 307 15.24 -6.98 -12.90
CA THR A 307 14.78 -5.59 -13.07
C THR A 307 13.32 -5.40 -12.71
N MET A 308 12.65 -6.41 -12.13
CA MET A 308 11.21 -6.39 -11.84
C MET A 308 10.75 -5.08 -11.19
N ASN A 309 11.45 -4.64 -10.16
CA ASN A 309 11.10 -3.42 -9.42
C ASN A 309 11.31 -2.15 -10.26
N LEU A 310 12.34 -2.13 -11.11
CA LEU A 310 12.59 -1.01 -12.03
C LEU A 310 11.55 -0.98 -13.15
N ASP A 311 11.17 -2.13 -13.68
CA ASP A 311 10.15 -2.27 -14.73
C ASP A 311 8.79 -1.85 -14.18
N LEU A 312 8.42 -2.32 -12.98
CA LEU A 312 7.18 -1.91 -12.31
C LEU A 312 7.16 -0.39 -12.09
N ARG A 313 8.23 0.16 -11.54
CA ARG A 313 8.37 1.59 -11.31
C ARG A 313 8.19 2.39 -12.61
N LYS A 314 8.87 1.99 -13.69
CA LYS A 314 8.78 2.64 -14.98
C LYS A 314 7.34 2.64 -15.53
N ILE A 315 6.65 1.49 -15.46
CA ILE A 315 5.25 1.37 -15.88
C ILE A 315 4.35 2.28 -15.03
N MET A 316 4.59 2.34 -13.74
CA MET A 316 3.82 3.21 -12.85
C MET A 316 4.06 4.70 -13.17
N GLU A 317 5.31 5.10 -13.44
CA GLU A 317 5.65 6.47 -13.85
C GLU A 317 4.97 6.86 -15.16
N GLU A 318 5.01 5.98 -16.16
CA GLU A 318 4.49 6.25 -17.49
C GLU A 318 2.96 6.21 -17.60
N HIS A 319 2.30 5.38 -16.78
CA HIS A 319 0.89 5.06 -17.00
C HIS A 319 -0.04 5.39 -15.83
N MET A 320 0.45 5.43 -14.59
CA MET A 320 -0.40 5.77 -13.45
C MET A 320 -0.45 7.26 -13.15
N GLY A 321 0.57 8.03 -13.57
CA GLY A 321 0.61 9.47 -13.37
C GLY A 321 0.47 9.82 -11.88
N PHE A 322 1.57 9.79 -11.14
CA PHE A 322 1.55 10.11 -9.73
C PHE A 322 1.52 11.61 -9.50
N GLY A 323 0.62 12.03 -8.62
CA GLY A 323 0.42 13.43 -8.25
C GLY A 323 -0.53 14.14 -9.20
N ASP A 324 -0.60 15.45 -9.05
CA ASP A 324 -1.41 16.28 -9.93
C ASP A 324 -0.78 16.33 -11.33
N PHE A 325 -1.61 16.21 -12.34
CA PHE A 325 -1.20 16.54 -13.72
C PHE A 325 -1.13 18.05 -13.84
N ILE A 326 0.08 18.57 -14.01
CA ILE A 326 0.33 20.01 -14.14
C ILE A 326 0.56 20.34 -15.61
N PHE A 327 -0.33 21.15 -16.18
CA PHE A 327 -0.19 21.68 -17.51
C PHE A 327 0.40 23.10 -17.41
N ARG A 328 1.48 23.35 -18.15
CA ARG A 328 2.16 24.64 -18.15
C ARG A 328 2.09 25.28 -19.56
N ASP A 329 2.01 26.59 -19.59
CA ASP A 329 2.18 27.33 -20.85
C ASP A 329 3.59 27.05 -21.41
N PRO A 330 3.70 26.61 -22.67
CA PRO A 330 5.00 26.27 -23.26
C PRO A 330 5.96 27.46 -23.44
N LYS A 331 5.46 28.69 -23.35
CA LYS A 331 6.28 29.92 -23.53
C LYS A 331 6.65 30.55 -22.20
N THR A 332 5.69 30.61 -21.25
CA THR A 332 5.90 31.31 -19.97
C THR A 332 6.31 30.35 -18.86
N HIS A 333 6.14 29.03 -19.05
CA HIS A 333 6.29 27.98 -18.03
C HIS A 333 5.37 28.14 -16.80
N GLU A 334 4.42 29.07 -16.84
CA GLU A 334 3.44 29.24 -15.78
C GLU A 334 2.43 28.09 -15.78
N GLU A 335 1.95 27.74 -14.58
CA GLU A 335 0.93 26.73 -14.41
C GLU A 335 -0.40 27.24 -14.97
N VAL A 336 -0.92 26.54 -15.99
CA VAL A 336 -2.20 26.88 -16.64
C VAL A 336 -3.34 26.07 -16.06
N MET A 337 -3.09 24.80 -15.75
CA MET A 337 -4.10 23.89 -15.23
C MET A 337 -3.45 22.81 -14.36
N ARG A 338 -4.14 22.41 -13.32
CA ARG A 338 -3.78 21.29 -12.45
C ARG A 338 -4.98 20.37 -12.33
N VAL A 339 -4.77 19.07 -12.48
CA VAL A 339 -5.79 18.04 -12.44
C VAL A 339 -5.32 16.95 -11.50
N SER A 340 -6.09 16.68 -10.46
CA SER A 340 -5.73 15.71 -9.40
C SER A 340 -6.26 14.31 -9.67
N THR A 341 -7.23 14.18 -10.56
CA THR A 341 -7.85 12.91 -10.87
C THR A 341 -7.93 12.66 -12.37
N ARG A 342 -7.89 11.39 -12.75
CA ARG A 342 -8.05 10.95 -14.13
C ARG A 342 -9.43 11.33 -14.71
N LYS A 343 -10.46 11.33 -13.88
CA LYS A 343 -11.81 11.74 -14.24
C LYS A 343 -11.86 13.22 -14.61
N GLU A 344 -11.16 14.07 -13.88
CA GLU A 344 -11.03 15.49 -14.19
C GLU A 344 -10.21 15.71 -15.45
N LEU A 345 -9.14 14.94 -15.67
CA LEU A 345 -8.34 14.99 -16.90
C LEU A 345 -9.21 14.68 -18.12
N HIS A 346 -10.01 13.61 -18.08
CA HIS A 346 -10.94 13.30 -19.17
C HIS A 346 -11.99 14.38 -19.40
N ALA A 347 -12.59 14.89 -18.33
CA ALA A 347 -13.56 15.96 -18.45
C ALA A 347 -12.98 17.25 -19.05
N SER A 348 -11.67 17.47 -18.88
CA SER A 348 -10.94 18.62 -19.42
C SER A 348 -10.55 18.44 -20.88
N THR A 349 -10.17 17.22 -21.29
CA THR A 349 -9.68 16.91 -22.64
C THR A 349 -10.80 16.95 -23.69
N PHE A 350 -12.04 16.68 -23.31
CA PHE A 350 -13.20 16.74 -24.19
C PHE A 350 -13.81 18.15 -24.36
N LYS A 351 -13.20 19.18 -23.76
CA LYS A 351 -13.70 20.56 -23.82
C LYS A 351 -12.75 21.53 -24.51
N ILE A 352 -11.67 21.02 -25.07
CA ILE A 352 -10.75 21.73 -25.98
C ILE A 352 -11.10 21.36 -27.43
#